data_9ad51ab4dbf0cb8135da327f25065969
#
_entry.id   9ad51ab4dbf0cb8135da327f25065969
#
_cell.length_a   1.000
_cell.length_b   1.000
_cell.length_c   1.000
_cell.angle_alpha   90.00
_cell.angle_beta   90.00
_cell.angle_gamma   90.00
#
_symmetry.space_group_name_H-M   'P 1'
#
loop_
_entity.id
_entity.type
_entity.pdbx_description
1 polymer ?
#
loop_
_entity_poly.entity_id
_entity_poly.type
_entity_poly.pdbx_seq_one_letter_code
_entity_poly.pdbx_strand_id
1 'polypeptide(L)'
;MARKARDEIKTLLAQGIDPSEKKKADKEEAERLAQEDALTFRAVAMDYFQRKLTDRRELYKKQTLARFENQIFPFMGDIPISQLKPTHILEGLREVEERGSIDMAHRLASLIRQVCRYAVAAGYAEFNAAAELMAAMTPKPKATPRAAILNPEKIGQLLRDIDEFPCTISVKYALKLMPYLFVRSQELRNAHWDEFDFDNALWHIPAERMKMKSAHVVPLARQVMELLKELREWNGHSDLLFPSNRSKTRAITSEGLIRALRNMEYEKDEMCIHGFRSIASTLLNESGKYRPDVIEAALAHSEKNQVRAAYNRAEYIEERRVLMQDWADMLDELKAGKA
;
A
#
# COMPACT_ATOMS: atom_id res chain seq x y z
N MET A 1 -47.26 42.11 18.68
CA MET A 1 -46.76 40.73 18.88
C MET A 1 -47.82 39.82 19.58
N ALA A 2 -48.36 40.14 20.72
CA ALA A 2 -49.29 39.27 21.46
C ALA A 2 -50.60 38.94 20.73
N ARG A 3 -51.18 39.84 19.91
CA ARG A 3 -52.40 39.57 19.11
C ARG A 3 -52.14 38.54 18.01
N LYS A 4 -51.01 38.60 17.26
CA LYS A 4 -50.65 37.61 16.22
C LYS A 4 -50.50 36.19 16.80
N ALA A 5 -49.78 36.05 17.91
CA ALA A 5 -49.58 34.75 18.57
C ALA A 5 -50.92 34.15 19.06
N ARG A 6 -51.89 35.00 19.52
CA ARG A 6 -53.19 34.54 19.93
C ARG A 6 -54.05 34.06 18.75
N ASP A 7 -53.95 34.73 17.61
CA ASP A 7 -54.70 34.34 16.39
C ASP A 7 -54.13 33.05 15.78
N GLU A 8 -52.79 32.85 15.79
CA GLU A 8 -52.16 31.59 15.42
C GLU A 8 -52.60 30.42 16.30
N ILE A 9 -52.65 30.59 17.63
CA ILE A 9 -53.17 29.59 18.57
C ILE A 9 -54.61 29.22 18.27
N LYS A 10 -55.46 30.22 17.99
CA LYS A 10 -56.88 29.96 17.64
C LYS A 10 -57.02 29.18 16.33
N THR A 11 -56.19 29.49 15.35
CA THR A 11 -56.18 28.78 14.06
C THR A 11 -55.78 27.31 14.22
N LEU A 12 -54.77 27.03 15.03
CA LEU A 12 -54.35 25.65 15.33
C LEU A 12 -55.44 24.86 16.06
N LEU A 13 -56.08 25.47 17.06
CA LEU A 13 -57.21 24.83 17.79
C LEU A 13 -58.39 24.57 16.86
N ALA A 14 -58.65 25.47 15.92
CA ALA A 14 -59.73 25.29 14.92
C ALA A 14 -59.43 24.16 13.93
N GLN A 15 -58.13 23.82 13.72
CA GLN A 15 -57.65 22.69 12.92
C GLN A 15 -57.54 21.40 13.71
N GLY A 16 -57.91 21.38 15.01
CA GLY A 16 -57.81 20.22 15.88
C GLY A 16 -56.38 19.90 16.34
N ILE A 17 -55.44 20.84 16.19
CA ILE A 17 -54.03 20.68 16.56
C ILE A 17 -53.83 21.35 17.93
N ASP A 18 -53.31 20.60 18.92
CA ASP A 18 -52.90 21.15 20.20
C ASP A 18 -51.61 22.01 20.01
N PRO A 19 -51.69 23.32 20.32
CA PRO A 19 -50.52 24.22 20.20
C PRO A 19 -49.33 23.79 21.07
N SER A 20 -49.56 23.08 22.18
CA SER A 20 -48.54 22.57 23.08
C SER A 20 -47.79 21.39 22.45
N GLU A 21 -48.53 20.45 21.85
CA GLU A 21 -47.97 19.30 21.13
C GLU A 21 -47.21 19.77 19.89
N LYS A 22 -47.77 20.72 19.12
CA LYS A 22 -47.05 21.28 17.97
C LYS A 22 -45.76 21.96 18.37
N LYS A 23 -45.76 22.78 19.42
CA LYS A 23 -44.54 23.45 19.90
C LYS A 23 -43.47 22.44 20.39
N LYS A 24 -43.91 21.32 20.97
CA LYS A 24 -43.03 20.25 21.40
C LYS A 24 -42.44 19.51 20.19
N ALA A 25 -43.26 19.20 19.19
CA ALA A 25 -42.81 18.58 17.94
C ALA A 25 -41.84 19.48 17.17
N ASP A 26 -42.18 20.78 17.04
CA ASP A 26 -41.28 21.77 16.38
C ASP A 26 -39.94 21.93 17.12
N LYS A 27 -39.94 21.83 18.45
CA LYS A 27 -38.71 21.87 19.25
C LYS A 27 -37.90 20.60 19.09
N GLU A 28 -38.52 19.43 19.15
CA GLU A 28 -37.85 18.13 18.94
C GLU A 28 -37.28 18.05 17.51
N GLU A 29 -37.99 18.57 16.51
CA GLU A 29 -37.48 18.62 15.14
C GLU A 29 -36.34 19.61 14.98
N ALA A 30 -36.39 20.77 15.61
CA ALA A 30 -35.27 21.74 15.62
C ALA A 30 -34.02 21.18 16.31
N GLU A 31 -34.18 20.45 17.42
CA GLU A 31 -33.11 19.78 18.14
C GLU A 31 -32.51 18.63 17.28
N ARG A 32 -33.34 17.86 16.58
CA ARG A 32 -32.91 16.84 15.64
C ARG A 32 -32.13 17.42 14.49
N LEU A 33 -32.61 18.48 13.84
CA LEU A 33 -31.92 19.17 12.77
C LEU A 33 -30.60 19.76 13.23
N ALA A 34 -30.57 20.36 14.43
CA ALA A 34 -29.32 20.88 14.99
C ALA A 34 -28.29 19.77 15.28
N GLN A 35 -28.75 18.59 15.72
CA GLN A 35 -27.85 17.42 15.88
C GLN A 35 -27.37 16.86 14.54
N GLU A 36 -28.23 16.80 13.52
CA GLU A 36 -27.88 16.38 12.18
C GLU A 36 -26.88 17.35 11.53
N ASP A 37 -27.04 18.67 11.70
CA ASP A 37 -26.10 19.68 11.21
C ASP A 37 -24.75 19.67 11.93
N ALA A 38 -24.72 19.23 13.19
CA ALA A 38 -23.47 19.06 13.94
C ALA A 38 -22.62 17.86 13.47
N LEU A 39 -23.23 16.87 12.79
CA LEU A 39 -22.54 15.69 12.24
C LEU A 39 -21.95 16.00 10.86
N THR A 40 -20.82 16.68 10.84
CA THR A 40 -20.09 16.99 9.58
C THR A 40 -19.45 15.75 8.97
N PHE A 41 -19.18 15.78 7.66
CA PHE A 41 -18.42 14.72 6.97
C PHE A 41 -17.09 14.43 7.67
N ARG A 42 -16.38 15.46 8.14
CA ARG A 42 -15.12 15.33 8.90
C ARG A 42 -15.34 14.53 10.18
N ALA A 43 -16.34 14.86 10.96
CA ALA A 43 -16.62 14.16 12.23
C ALA A 43 -16.92 12.67 11.99
N VAL A 44 -17.74 12.37 11.00
CA VAL A 44 -18.09 10.99 10.62
C VAL A 44 -16.89 10.24 10.05
N ALA A 45 -16.06 10.88 9.24
CA ALA A 45 -14.84 10.26 8.72
C ALA A 45 -13.85 9.92 9.83
N MET A 46 -13.66 10.80 10.80
CA MET A 46 -12.79 10.56 11.96
C MET A 46 -13.28 9.39 12.82
N ASP A 47 -14.59 9.33 13.10
CA ASP A 47 -15.20 8.20 13.82
C ASP A 47 -15.02 6.89 13.04
N TYR A 48 -15.26 6.91 11.71
CA TYR A 48 -15.00 5.77 10.84
C TYR A 48 -13.53 5.32 10.91
N PHE A 49 -12.57 6.23 10.83
CA PHE A 49 -11.15 5.88 10.90
C PHE A 49 -10.78 5.27 12.26
N GLN A 50 -11.28 5.83 13.33
CA GLN A 50 -11.04 5.31 14.66
C GLN A 50 -11.60 3.88 14.85
N ARG A 51 -12.80 3.59 14.32
CA ARG A 51 -13.48 2.29 14.51
C ARG A 51 -13.06 1.22 13.49
N LYS A 52 -12.82 1.61 12.24
CA LYS A 52 -12.68 0.65 11.12
C LYS A 52 -11.25 0.49 10.61
N LEU A 53 -10.32 1.35 11.03
CA LEU A 53 -8.91 1.22 10.68
C LEU A 53 -8.03 0.68 11.82
N THR A 54 -8.62 0.13 12.88
CA THR A 54 -7.91 -0.39 14.07
C THR A 54 -6.82 -1.38 13.69
N ASP A 55 -7.09 -2.32 12.79
CA ASP A 55 -6.17 -3.38 12.35
C ASP A 55 -5.17 -2.94 11.28
N ARG A 56 -5.21 -1.66 10.88
CA ARG A 56 -4.28 -1.13 9.89
C ARG A 56 -2.99 -0.64 10.54
N ARG A 57 -1.87 -0.76 9.80
CA ARG A 57 -0.57 -0.24 10.25
C ARG A 57 -0.66 1.27 10.52
N GLU A 58 0.00 1.75 11.56
CA GLU A 58 -0.02 3.17 11.96
C GLU A 58 0.39 4.13 10.83
N LEU A 59 1.37 3.73 10.01
CA LEU A 59 1.76 4.52 8.84
C LEU A 59 0.60 4.71 7.85
N TYR A 60 -0.21 3.66 7.63
CA TYR A 60 -1.38 3.74 6.74
C TYR A 60 -2.44 4.70 7.32
N LYS A 61 -2.71 4.62 8.62
CA LYS A 61 -3.65 5.53 9.31
C LYS A 61 -3.21 6.99 9.15
N LYS A 62 -1.95 7.28 9.46
CA LYS A 62 -1.37 8.63 9.33
C LYS A 62 -1.43 9.15 7.89
N GLN A 63 -1.08 8.33 6.91
CA GLN A 63 -1.14 8.71 5.51
C GLN A 63 -2.58 8.92 5.02
N THR A 64 -3.52 8.11 5.47
CA THR A 64 -4.94 8.25 5.12
C THR A 64 -5.50 9.54 5.69
N LEU A 65 -5.24 9.82 6.97
CA LEU A 65 -5.67 11.06 7.62
C LEU A 65 -5.08 12.27 6.92
N ALA A 66 -3.77 12.31 6.70
CA ALA A 66 -3.11 13.42 6.02
C ALA A 66 -3.67 13.68 4.60
N ARG A 67 -4.05 12.63 3.88
CA ARG A 67 -4.71 12.78 2.57
C ARG A 67 -6.09 13.41 2.69
N PHE A 68 -6.87 12.99 3.68
CA PHE A 68 -8.18 13.59 3.92
C PHE A 68 -8.05 15.04 4.35
N GLU A 69 -7.15 15.36 5.26
CA GLU A 69 -6.89 16.73 5.72
C GLU A 69 -6.47 17.67 4.59
N ASN A 70 -5.59 17.20 3.71
CA ASN A 70 -5.01 18.05 2.66
C ASN A 70 -5.81 18.06 1.35
N GLN A 71 -6.63 17.04 1.07
CA GLN A 71 -7.23 16.88 -0.26
C GLN A 71 -8.76 16.76 -0.25
N ILE A 72 -9.38 16.45 0.88
CA ILE A 72 -10.82 16.16 0.96
C ILE A 72 -11.54 17.11 1.90
N PHE A 73 -11.07 17.24 3.13
CA PHE A 73 -11.72 18.10 4.13
C PHE A 73 -11.82 19.58 3.74
N PRO A 74 -10.88 20.18 2.96
CA PRO A 74 -11.06 21.55 2.50
C PRO A 74 -12.30 21.78 1.63
N PHE A 75 -12.78 20.74 0.92
CA PHE A 75 -13.93 20.84 0.01
C PHE A 75 -15.26 20.45 0.68
N MET A 76 -15.23 19.43 1.54
CA MET A 76 -16.49 18.87 2.08
C MET A 76 -16.43 18.55 3.57
N GLY A 77 -15.32 18.82 4.26
CA GLY A 77 -15.13 18.43 5.65
C GLY A 77 -16.19 18.97 6.59
N ASP A 78 -16.60 20.18 6.38
CA ASP A 78 -17.51 20.91 7.27
C ASP A 78 -18.99 20.86 6.81
N ILE A 79 -19.29 20.15 5.71
CA ILE A 79 -20.64 19.92 5.23
C ILE A 79 -21.29 18.87 6.14
N PRO A 80 -22.51 19.10 6.65
CA PRO A 80 -23.30 18.07 7.34
C PRO A 80 -23.45 16.82 6.48
N ILE A 81 -23.23 15.64 7.06
CA ILE A 81 -23.24 14.38 6.30
C ILE A 81 -24.60 14.10 5.64
N SER A 82 -25.69 14.54 6.25
CA SER A 82 -27.06 14.47 5.71
C SER A 82 -27.25 15.34 4.46
N GLN A 83 -26.49 16.43 4.33
CA GLN A 83 -26.55 17.38 3.22
C GLN A 83 -25.47 17.16 2.15
N LEU A 84 -24.58 16.15 2.34
CA LEU A 84 -23.48 15.86 1.42
C LEU A 84 -24.03 15.37 0.08
N LYS A 85 -23.65 16.06 -1.01
CA LYS A 85 -24.05 15.74 -2.39
C LYS A 85 -22.87 15.17 -3.18
N PRO A 86 -23.13 14.34 -4.22
CA PRO A 86 -22.10 13.83 -5.11
C PRO A 86 -21.24 14.96 -5.74
N THR A 87 -21.83 16.12 -6.02
CA THR A 87 -21.15 17.29 -6.59
C THR A 87 -20.05 17.82 -5.69
N HIS A 88 -20.29 17.90 -4.38
CA HIS A 88 -19.27 18.33 -3.41
C HIS A 88 -18.08 17.38 -3.37
N ILE A 89 -18.35 16.08 -3.49
CA ILE A 89 -17.29 15.05 -3.49
C ILE A 89 -16.48 15.12 -4.79
N LEU A 90 -17.16 15.27 -5.92
CA LEU A 90 -16.52 15.34 -7.24
C LEU A 90 -15.62 16.58 -7.38
N GLU A 91 -15.98 17.71 -6.80
CA GLU A 91 -15.17 18.92 -6.81
C GLU A 91 -13.77 18.64 -6.20
N GLY A 92 -13.71 18.08 -5.00
CA GLY A 92 -12.45 17.73 -4.36
C GLY A 92 -11.67 16.63 -5.09
N LEU A 93 -12.36 15.65 -5.70
CA LEU A 93 -11.70 14.60 -6.45
C LEU A 93 -11.13 15.08 -7.80
N ARG A 94 -11.82 16.01 -8.49
CA ARG A 94 -11.34 16.60 -9.73
C ARG A 94 -10.06 17.39 -9.54
N GLU A 95 -9.93 18.13 -8.47
CA GLU A 95 -8.67 18.77 -8.10
C GLU A 95 -7.49 17.78 -8.03
N VAL A 96 -7.74 16.57 -7.49
CA VAL A 96 -6.73 15.52 -7.43
C VAL A 96 -6.44 14.93 -8.82
N GLU A 97 -7.47 14.79 -9.68
CA GLU A 97 -7.32 14.32 -11.06
C GLU A 97 -6.54 15.33 -11.92
N GLU A 98 -6.83 16.63 -11.81
CA GLU A 98 -6.16 17.73 -12.53
C GLU A 98 -4.67 17.82 -12.22
N ARG A 99 -4.27 17.45 -10.99
CA ARG A 99 -2.86 17.28 -10.61
C ARG A 99 -2.20 16.02 -11.20
N GLY A 100 -2.87 15.30 -12.09
CA GLY A 100 -2.38 14.08 -12.74
C GLY A 100 -2.42 12.83 -11.86
N SER A 101 -3.09 12.88 -10.69
CA SER A 101 -3.09 11.79 -9.72
C SER A 101 -4.38 10.94 -9.77
N ILE A 102 -4.77 10.47 -10.96
CA ILE A 102 -6.02 9.72 -11.21
C ILE A 102 -6.17 8.51 -10.27
N ASP A 103 -5.12 7.71 -10.11
CA ASP A 103 -5.14 6.56 -9.18
C ASP A 103 -5.40 6.97 -7.72
N MET A 104 -4.88 8.13 -7.30
CA MET A 104 -5.11 8.66 -5.95
C MET A 104 -6.55 9.12 -5.81
N ALA A 105 -7.11 9.84 -6.79
CA ALA A 105 -8.52 10.24 -6.80
C ALA A 105 -9.45 9.04 -6.63
N HIS A 106 -9.22 7.95 -7.38
CA HIS A 106 -9.99 6.72 -7.24
C HIS A 106 -9.86 6.05 -5.87
N ARG A 107 -8.67 6.09 -5.25
CA ARG A 107 -8.46 5.57 -3.89
C ARG A 107 -9.22 6.40 -2.86
N LEU A 108 -9.19 7.72 -2.99
CA LEU A 108 -9.94 8.63 -2.14
C LEU A 108 -11.43 8.44 -2.30
N ALA A 109 -11.94 8.34 -3.54
CA ALA A 109 -13.34 8.05 -3.82
C ALA A 109 -13.80 6.74 -3.17
N SER A 110 -12.97 5.69 -3.21
CA SER A 110 -13.27 4.42 -2.54
C SER A 110 -13.36 4.57 -1.02
N LEU A 111 -12.49 5.35 -0.40
CA LEU A 111 -12.51 5.62 1.04
C LEU A 111 -13.72 6.51 1.42
N ILE A 112 -14.00 7.57 0.66
CA ILE A 112 -15.18 8.42 0.87
C ILE A 112 -16.46 7.58 0.79
N ARG A 113 -16.57 6.69 -0.19
CA ARG A 113 -17.69 5.76 -0.32
C ARG A 113 -17.86 4.87 0.91
N GLN A 114 -16.75 4.42 1.52
CA GLN A 114 -16.80 3.63 2.75
C GLN A 114 -17.25 4.47 3.95
N VAL A 115 -16.82 5.72 4.07
CA VAL A 115 -17.28 6.66 5.09
C VAL A 115 -18.78 6.93 4.93
N CYS A 116 -19.24 7.22 3.71
CA CYS A 116 -20.68 7.45 3.47
C CYS A 116 -21.53 6.19 3.72
N ARG A 117 -21.03 4.99 3.37
CA ARG A 117 -21.68 3.72 3.75
C ARG A 117 -21.79 3.54 5.26
N TYR A 118 -20.73 3.89 5.98
CA TYR A 118 -20.74 3.87 7.43
C TYR A 118 -21.75 4.85 7.99
N ALA A 119 -21.83 6.07 7.44
CA ALA A 119 -22.80 7.06 7.84
C ALA A 119 -24.26 6.56 7.70
N VAL A 120 -24.60 5.93 6.58
CA VAL A 120 -25.91 5.31 6.36
C VAL A 120 -26.17 4.19 7.36
N ALA A 121 -25.21 3.29 7.57
CA ALA A 121 -25.35 2.18 8.50
C ALA A 121 -25.46 2.62 9.97
N ALA A 122 -24.90 3.79 10.31
CA ALA A 122 -24.99 4.39 11.64
C ALA A 122 -26.22 5.30 11.82
N GLY A 123 -27.04 5.48 10.78
CA GLY A 123 -28.22 6.34 10.81
C GLY A 123 -27.92 7.84 10.73
N TYR A 124 -26.69 8.21 10.30
CA TYR A 124 -26.27 9.62 10.16
C TYR A 124 -26.64 10.23 8.80
N ALA A 125 -26.99 9.41 7.82
CA ALA A 125 -27.43 9.82 6.49
C ALA A 125 -28.44 8.80 5.93
N GLU A 126 -29.37 9.27 5.12
CA GLU A 126 -30.40 8.43 4.48
C GLU A 126 -29.85 7.66 3.28
N PHE A 127 -28.92 8.23 2.54
CA PHE A 127 -28.33 7.64 1.34
C PHE A 127 -26.81 7.84 1.27
N ASN A 128 -26.17 7.00 0.47
CA ASN A 128 -24.72 7.10 0.24
C ASN A 128 -24.44 8.05 -0.93
N ALA A 129 -24.06 9.30 -0.64
CA ALA A 129 -23.72 10.30 -1.64
C ALA A 129 -22.54 9.90 -2.56
N ALA A 130 -21.76 8.90 -2.17
CA ALA A 130 -20.61 8.41 -2.92
C ALA A 130 -20.87 7.09 -3.67
N ALA A 131 -22.11 6.62 -3.77
CA ALA A 131 -22.43 5.30 -4.35
C ALA A 131 -21.94 5.18 -5.81
N GLU A 132 -22.29 6.14 -6.65
CA GLU A 132 -22.07 6.12 -8.11
C GLU A 132 -20.93 7.04 -8.58
N LEU A 133 -20.07 7.50 -7.69
CA LEU A 133 -18.97 8.44 -8.03
C LEU A 133 -18.06 7.93 -9.14
N MET A 134 -17.79 6.62 -9.17
CA MET A 134 -16.88 6.03 -10.16
C MET A 134 -17.33 6.24 -11.60
N ALA A 135 -18.65 6.34 -11.84
CA ALA A 135 -19.19 6.59 -13.17
C ALA A 135 -18.92 8.02 -13.68
N ALA A 136 -18.72 8.97 -12.77
CA ALA A 136 -18.48 10.39 -13.08
C ALA A 136 -16.98 10.77 -13.04
N MET A 137 -16.09 9.85 -12.66
CA MET A 137 -14.66 10.08 -12.57
C MET A 137 -13.94 9.75 -13.88
N THR A 138 -12.78 10.38 -14.08
CA THR A 138 -11.87 10.04 -15.18
C THR A 138 -11.48 8.55 -15.10
N PRO A 139 -11.62 7.78 -16.19
CA PRO A 139 -11.24 6.38 -16.19
C PRO A 139 -9.78 6.18 -15.79
N LYS A 140 -9.50 5.12 -15.02
CA LYS A 140 -8.11 4.79 -14.70
C LYS A 140 -7.33 4.47 -15.96
N PRO A 141 -6.11 5.00 -16.11
CA PRO A 141 -5.22 4.54 -17.15
C PRO A 141 -4.98 3.03 -17.00
N LYS A 142 -4.80 2.34 -18.12
CA LYS A 142 -4.42 0.92 -18.09
C LYS A 142 -3.15 0.77 -17.26
N ALA A 143 -3.14 -0.25 -16.38
CA ALA A 143 -1.96 -0.55 -15.60
C ALA A 143 -0.79 -0.88 -16.53
N THR A 144 0.27 -0.10 -16.48
CA THR A 144 1.53 -0.42 -17.17
C THR A 144 2.34 -1.38 -16.32
N PRO A 145 3.00 -2.39 -16.93
CA PRO A 145 3.96 -3.21 -16.22
C PRO A 145 5.00 -2.32 -15.53
N ARG A 146 5.54 -2.78 -14.41
CA ARG A 146 6.60 -2.05 -13.75
C ARG A 146 7.86 -2.10 -14.59
N ALA A 147 8.57 -0.98 -14.66
CA ALA A 147 9.81 -0.86 -15.38
C ALA A 147 10.83 -1.92 -14.92
N ALA A 148 11.35 -2.69 -15.87
CA ALA A 148 12.32 -3.76 -15.65
C ALA A 148 13.12 -3.99 -16.93
N ILE A 149 14.42 -4.11 -16.81
CA ILE A 149 15.33 -4.43 -17.90
C ILE A 149 15.26 -5.95 -18.13
N LEU A 150 14.85 -6.37 -19.32
CA LEU A 150 14.74 -7.80 -19.67
C LEU A 150 15.82 -8.26 -20.64
N ASN A 151 16.55 -7.33 -21.28
CA ASN A 151 17.67 -7.67 -22.16
C ASN A 151 18.85 -8.22 -21.34
N PRO A 152 19.39 -9.42 -21.64
CA PRO A 152 20.46 -10.07 -20.89
C PRO A 152 21.73 -9.21 -20.74
N GLU A 153 22.18 -8.60 -21.83
CA GLU A 153 23.38 -7.75 -21.82
C GLU A 153 23.23 -6.54 -20.88
N LYS A 154 22.05 -5.91 -20.92
CA LYS A 154 21.72 -4.78 -20.05
C LYS A 154 21.57 -5.19 -18.59
N ILE A 155 21.07 -6.42 -18.32
CA ILE A 155 21.05 -6.97 -16.94
C ILE A 155 22.49 -7.12 -16.45
N GLY A 156 23.36 -7.72 -17.25
CA GLY A 156 24.78 -7.83 -16.91
C GLY A 156 25.44 -6.48 -16.64
N GLN A 157 25.12 -5.46 -17.45
CA GLN A 157 25.61 -4.10 -17.22
C GLN A 157 25.10 -3.53 -15.90
N LEU A 158 23.78 -3.63 -15.60
CA LEU A 158 23.20 -3.19 -14.34
C LEU A 158 23.90 -3.82 -13.13
N LEU A 159 24.21 -5.11 -13.20
CA LEU A 159 24.93 -5.81 -12.11
C LEU A 159 26.35 -5.29 -11.91
N ARG A 160 27.08 -4.98 -12.98
CA ARG A 160 28.41 -4.34 -12.92
C ARG A 160 28.33 -2.93 -12.36
N ASP A 161 27.39 -2.13 -12.83
CA ASP A 161 27.19 -0.75 -12.34
C ASP A 161 26.85 -0.74 -10.85
N ILE A 162 26.05 -1.68 -10.36
CA ILE A 162 25.77 -1.85 -8.93
C ILE A 162 27.05 -2.13 -8.15
N ASP A 163 27.95 -2.95 -8.68
CA ASP A 163 29.23 -3.26 -8.01
C ASP A 163 30.17 -2.07 -7.96
N GLU A 164 30.22 -1.27 -9.00
CA GLU A 164 31.14 -0.15 -9.11
C GLU A 164 30.61 1.11 -8.42
N PHE A 165 29.28 1.29 -8.36
CA PHE A 165 28.67 2.53 -7.88
C PHE A 165 29.07 2.86 -6.44
N PRO A 166 29.65 4.05 -6.17
CA PRO A 166 30.06 4.48 -4.84
C PRO A 166 28.85 4.89 -4.02
N CYS A 167 28.50 4.10 -3.01
CA CYS A 167 27.44 4.39 -2.08
C CYS A 167 27.71 3.80 -0.68
N THR A 168 26.80 4.02 0.26
CA THR A 168 26.95 3.48 1.62
C THR A 168 26.85 1.96 1.63
N ILE A 169 27.56 1.30 2.55
CA ILE A 169 27.62 -0.16 2.67
C ILE A 169 26.22 -0.78 2.64
N SER A 170 25.29 -0.27 3.47
CA SER A 170 23.92 -0.80 3.53
C SER A 170 23.18 -0.69 2.19
N VAL A 171 23.33 0.40 1.45
CA VAL A 171 22.73 0.57 0.11
C VAL A 171 23.39 -0.34 -0.91
N LYS A 172 24.74 -0.42 -0.89
CA LYS A 172 25.54 -1.26 -1.78
C LYS A 172 25.11 -2.72 -1.71
N TYR A 173 25.15 -3.30 -0.51
CA TYR A 173 24.83 -4.71 -0.33
C TYR A 173 23.32 -5.01 -0.50
N ALA A 174 22.43 -4.06 -0.17
CA ALA A 174 21.02 -4.23 -0.49
C ALA A 174 20.76 -4.29 -2.01
N LEU A 175 21.44 -3.46 -2.81
CA LEU A 175 21.37 -3.51 -4.28
C LEU A 175 22.02 -4.78 -4.85
N LYS A 176 23.17 -5.22 -4.31
CA LYS A 176 23.83 -6.48 -4.72
C LYS A 176 22.94 -7.69 -4.44
N LEU A 177 22.28 -7.76 -3.30
CA LEU A 177 21.45 -8.91 -2.89
C LEU A 177 20.07 -8.93 -3.56
N MET A 178 19.55 -7.76 -3.96
CA MET A 178 18.19 -7.63 -4.51
C MET A 178 17.95 -8.52 -5.76
N PRO A 179 18.84 -8.56 -6.77
CA PRO A 179 18.66 -9.40 -7.96
C PRO A 179 18.68 -10.89 -7.64
N TYR A 180 19.55 -11.35 -6.73
CA TYR A 180 19.64 -12.76 -6.38
C TYR A 180 18.45 -13.27 -5.59
N LEU A 181 17.93 -12.46 -4.64
CA LEU A 181 16.87 -12.86 -3.72
C LEU A 181 15.47 -12.62 -4.27
N PHE A 182 15.31 -11.67 -5.18
CA PHE A 182 14.05 -11.17 -5.75
C PHE A 182 12.86 -11.11 -4.78
N VAL A 183 13.12 -10.90 -3.50
CA VAL A 183 12.13 -10.60 -2.45
C VAL A 183 11.61 -9.15 -2.59
N ARG A 184 10.55 -8.78 -1.87
CA ARG A 184 10.11 -7.39 -1.90
C ARG A 184 11.10 -6.48 -1.19
N SER A 185 11.33 -5.28 -1.74
CA SER A 185 12.27 -4.30 -1.18
C SER A 185 12.07 -4.05 0.31
N GLN A 186 10.82 -4.03 0.79
CA GLN A 186 10.55 -3.86 2.22
C GLN A 186 10.99 -5.06 3.05
N GLU A 187 10.88 -6.26 2.51
CA GLU A 187 11.30 -7.50 3.18
C GLU A 187 12.83 -7.49 3.33
N LEU A 188 13.57 -7.20 2.25
CA LEU A 188 15.04 -7.14 2.31
C LEU A 188 15.56 -6.00 3.19
N ARG A 189 15.07 -4.77 3.00
CA ARG A 189 15.59 -3.60 3.74
C ARG A 189 15.45 -3.73 5.26
N ASN A 190 14.40 -4.38 5.73
CA ASN A 190 14.16 -4.59 7.15
C ASN A 190 14.60 -5.98 7.63
N ALA A 191 15.51 -6.65 6.94
CA ALA A 191 16.02 -7.95 7.35
C ALA A 191 16.88 -7.82 8.62
N HIS A 192 16.73 -8.79 9.52
CA HIS A 192 17.50 -8.93 10.74
C HIS A 192 18.43 -10.13 10.64
N TRP A 193 19.60 -10.06 11.28
CA TRP A 193 20.59 -11.13 11.23
C TRP A 193 20.10 -12.45 11.85
N ASP A 194 19.26 -12.40 12.85
CA ASP A 194 18.65 -13.55 13.52
C ASP A 194 17.62 -14.32 12.66
N GLU A 195 17.23 -13.76 11.51
CA GLU A 195 16.35 -14.42 10.54
C GLU A 195 17.12 -15.39 9.62
N PHE A 196 18.46 -15.37 9.63
CA PHE A 196 19.31 -16.13 8.72
C PHE A 196 19.88 -17.37 9.40
N ASP A 197 19.51 -18.53 8.88
CA ASP A 197 20.11 -19.81 9.21
C ASP A 197 21.27 -20.07 8.25
N PHE A 198 22.48 -19.75 8.70
CA PHE A 198 23.70 -19.89 7.89
C PHE A 198 24.11 -21.36 7.71
N ASP A 199 23.75 -22.24 8.62
CA ASP A 199 24.10 -23.66 8.56
C ASP A 199 23.28 -24.39 7.49
N ASN A 200 21.99 -24.04 7.38
CA ASN A 200 21.08 -24.61 6.39
C ASN A 200 20.93 -23.75 5.13
N ALA A 201 21.60 -22.61 5.04
CA ALA A 201 21.47 -21.62 3.98
C ALA A 201 20.02 -21.22 3.70
N LEU A 202 19.32 -20.77 4.74
CA LEU A 202 17.91 -20.33 4.69
C LEU A 202 17.74 -18.96 5.32
N TRP A 203 16.84 -18.17 4.75
CA TRP A 203 16.35 -16.93 5.37
C TRP A 203 14.88 -17.10 5.72
N HIS A 204 14.55 -16.97 7.00
CA HIS A 204 13.20 -17.09 7.56
C HIS A 204 12.57 -15.71 7.77
N ILE A 205 11.72 -15.29 6.85
CA ILE A 205 11.02 -14.01 6.97
C ILE A 205 9.74 -14.21 7.80
N PRO A 206 9.61 -13.60 8.98
CA PRO A 206 8.45 -13.81 9.83
C PRO A 206 7.17 -13.18 9.23
N ALA A 207 6.01 -13.78 9.56
CA ALA A 207 4.71 -13.40 9.01
C ALA A 207 4.35 -11.91 9.22
N GLU A 208 4.78 -11.33 10.35
CA GLU A 208 4.54 -9.93 10.72
C GLU A 208 5.18 -8.95 9.74
N ARG A 209 6.28 -9.35 9.10
CA ARG A 209 7.00 -8.56 8.11
C ARG A 209 6.45 -8.75 6.70
N MET A 210 5.78 -9.86 6.46
CA MET A 210 5.21 -10.19 5.14
C MET A 210 3.92 -9.41 4.86
N LYS A 211 3.75 -9.01 3.59
CA LYS A 211 2.53 -8.32 3.14
C LYS A 211 1.27 -9.18 3.32
N MET A 212 1.39 -10.49 3.12
CA MET A 212 0.28 -11.45 3.18
C MET A 212 0.11 -12.10 4.56
N LYS A 213 0.89 -11.65 5.58
CA LYS A 213 0.86 -12.19 6.95
C LYS A 213 1.08 -13.73 7.00
N SER A 214 1.87 -14.26 6.08
CA SER A 214 2.34 -15.65 6.05
C SER A 214 3.85 -15.63 6.05
N ALA A 215 4.49 -16.42 6.91
CA ALA A 215 5.94 -16.56 6.93
C ALA A 215 6.47 -17.04 5.57
N HIS A 216 7.67 -16.65 5.23
CA HIS A 216 8.31 -17.05 3.97
C HIS A 216 9.74 -17.49 4.21
N VAL A 217 10.10 -18.65 3.67
CA VAL A 217 11.45 -19.18 3.72
C VAL A 217 12.11 -19.00 2.36
N VAL A 218 13.30 -18.40 2.33
CA VAL A 218 14.06 -18.15 1.10
C VAL A 218 15.34 -18.99 1.15
N PRO A 219 15.52 -19.98 0.26
CA PRO A 219 16.81 -20.66 0.11
C PRO A 219 17.89 -19.68 -0.41
N LEU A 220 19.07 -19.75 0.16
CA LEU A 220 20.18 -18.84 -0.15
C LEU A 220 21.18 -19.53 -1.06
N ALA A 221 21.40 -18.98 -2.23
CA ALA A 221 22.46 -19.41 -3.13
C ALA A 221 23.84 -19.09 -2.55
N ARG A 222 24.88 -19.78 -3.03
CA ARG A 222 26.27 -19.60 -2.59
C ARG A 222 26.72 -18.13 -2.65
N GLN A 223 26.41 -17.44 -3.74
CA GLN A 223 26.74 -16.02 -3.94
C GLN A 223 26.12 -15.12 -2.88
N VAL A 224 24.87 -15.41 -2.50
CA VAL A 224 24.18 -14.68 -1.42
C VAL A 224 24.86 -14.92 -0.09
N MET A 225 25.26 -16.17 0.20
CA MET A 225 25.98 -16.52 1.43
C MET A 225 27.34 -15.81 1.54
N GLU A 226 28.05 -15.66 0.43
CA GLU A 226 29.32 -14.92 0.35
C GLU A 226 29.08 -13.42 0.62
N LEU A 227 28.10 -12.80 -0.05
CA LEU A 227 27.75 -11.39 0.15
C LEU A 227 27.27 -11.11 1.61
N LEU A 228 26.55 -12.04 2.22
CA LEU A 228 26.12 -11.89 3.62
C LEU A 228 27.30 -12.01 4.60
N LYS A 229 28.28 -12.89 4.33
CA LYS A 229 29.50 -12.98 5.14
C LYS A 229 30.30 -11.68 5.06
N GLU A 230 30.53 -11.15 3.86
CA GLU A 230 31.19 -9.86 3.67
C GLU A 230 30.44 -8.72 4.39
N LEU A 231 29.10 -8.64 4.23
CA LEU A 231 28.29 -7.62 4.88
C LEU A 231 28.37 -7.71 6.42
N ARG A 232 28.49 -8.94 6.97
CA ARG A 232 28.58 -9.16 8.42
C ARG A 232 29.85 -8.56 9.03
N GLU A 233 30.93 -8.50 8.29
CA GLU A 233 32.17 -7.84 8.73
C GLU A 233 31.94 -6.33 8.96
N TRP A 234 31.09 -5.71 8.16
CA TRP A 234 30.76 -4.28 8.25
C TRP A 234 29.64 -3.96 9.25
N ASN A 235 28.56 -4.74 9.18
CA ASN A 235 27.30 -4.43 9.87
C ASN A 235 26.91 -5.47 10.95
N GLY A 236 27.73 -6.46 11.24
CA GLY A 236 27.42 -7.54 12.18
C GLY A 236 27.21 -7.11 13.63
N HIS A 237 27.53 -5.85 13.96
CA HIS A 237 27.29 -5.22 15.25
C HIS A 237 25.87 -4.62 15.38
N SER A 238 25.09 -4.62 14.31
CA SER A 238 23.68 -4.15 14.25
C SER A 238 22.74 -5.35 14.17
N ASP A 239 21.54 -5.25 14.74
CA ASP A 239 20.49 -6.27 14.55
C ASP A 239 19.99 -6.30 13.10
N LEU A 240 20.00 -5.13 12.44
CA LEU A 240 19.58 -4.97 11.05
C LEU A 240 20.74 -5.27 10.08
N LEU A 241 20.45 -5.95 8.96
CA LEU A 241 21.41 -6.10 7.87
C LEU A 241 21.77 -4.74 7.23
N PHE A 242 20.79 -3.84 7.11
CA PHE A 242 20.92 -2.58 6.39
C PHE A 242 20.52 -1.39 7.27
N PRO A 243 21.29 -1.11 8.35
CA PRO A 243 21.01 0.05 9.19
C PRO A 243 21.21 1.35 8.39
N SER A 244 20.39 2.35 8.70
CA SER A 244 20.54 3.69 8.14
C SER A 244 21.75 4.40 8.73
N ASN A 245 22.48 5.18 7.93
CA ASN A 245 23.60 5.99 8.41
C ASN A 245 23.17 7.01 9.48
N ARG A 246 21.87 7.35 9.56
CA ARG A 246 21.34 8.32 10.53
C ARG A 246 20.84 7.67 11.82
N SER A 247 20.68 6.35 11.84
CA SER A 247 20.13 5.63 13.00
C SER A 247 20.45 4.14 12.92
N LYS A 248 21.03 3.60 13.97
CA LYS A 248 21.34 2.16 14.06
C LYS A 248 20.11 1.27 14.22
N THR A 249 18.97 1.86 14.63
CA THR A 249 17.69 1.15 14.86
C THR A 249 16.71 1.27 13.70
N ARG A 250 17.05 2.01 12.64
CA ARG A 250 16.20 2.17 11.46
C ARG A 250 16.90 1.66 10.23
N ALA A 251 16.20 0.88 9.44
CA ALA A 251 16.69 0.41 8.15
C ALA A 251 16.80 1.55 7.12
N ILE A 252 17.60 1.31 6.06
CA ILE A 252 17.64 2.19 4.89
C ILE A 252 16.24 2.35 4.27
N THR A 253 16.00 3.50 3.63
CA THR A 253 14.71 3.79 2.99
C THR A 253 14.65 3.26 1.56
N SER A 254 13.44 3.11 1.03
CA SER A 254 13.23 2.78 -0.39
C SER A 254 13.80 3.86 -1.31
N GLU A 255 13.68 5.11 -0.89
CA GLU A 255 14.18 6.28 -1.61
C GLU A 255 15.71 6.24 -1.76
N GLY A 256 16.42 5.68 -0.77
CA GLY A 256 17.87 5.49 -0.85
C GLY A 256 18.28 4.55 -2.00
N LEU A 257 17.58 3.43 -2.15
CA LEU A 257 17.81 2.48 -3.25
C LEU A 257 17.40 3.07 -4.60
N ILE A 258 16.24 3.75 -4.65
CA ILE A 258 15.75 4.40 -5.88
C ILE A 258 16.74 5.48 -6.33
N ARG A 259 17.23 6.30 -5.40
CA ARG A 259 18.22 7.34 -5.70
C ARG A 259 19.52 6.74 -6.25
N ALA A 260 19.97 5.63 -5.71
CA ALA A 260 21.17 4.94 -6.21
C ALA A 260 20.98 4.51 -7.67
N LEU A 261 19.83 3.91 -8.04
CA LEU A 261 19.53 3.57 -9.44
C LEU A 261 19.52 4.81 -10.34
N ARG A 262 18.92 5.93 -9.89
CA ARG A 262 18.89 7.19 -10.67
C ARG A 262 20.28 7.80 -10.85
N ASN A 263 21.13 7.71 -9.83
CA ASN A 263 22.51 8.18 -9.91
C ASN A 263 23.39 7.30 -10.80
N MET A 264 22.99 6.05 -11.05
CA MET A 264 23.59 5.17 -12.07
C MET A 264 22.92 5.36 -13.44
N GLU A 265 22.13 6.44 -13.64
CA GLU A 265 21.47 6.84 -14.90
C GLU A 265 20.34 5.91 -15.36
N TYR A 266 19.87 4.96 -14.54
CA TYR A 266 18.69 4.16 -14.84
C TYR A 266 17.42 4.95 -14.60
N GLU A 267 16.68 5.32 -15.64
CA GLU A 267 15.44 6.10 -15.56
C GLU A 267 14.25 5.32 -14.95
N LYS A 268 13.22 6.07 -14.47
CA LYS A 268 12.06 5.48 -13.76
C LYS A 268 11.23 4.51 -14.62
N ASP A 269 11.24 4.71 -15.92
CA ASP A 269 10.55 3.90 -16.94
C ASP A 269 11.44 2.78 -17.51
N GLU A 270 12.75 2.79 -17.23
CA GLU A 270 13.69 1.74 -17.59
C GLU A 270 13.84 0.72 -16.47
N MET A 271 14.14 1.17 -15.24
CA MET A 271 14.34 0.26 -14.10
C MET A 271 13.80 0.82 -12.80
N CYS A 272 13.13 -0.02 -12.03
CA CYS A 272 12.71 0.28 -10.66
C CYS A 272 13.12 -0.84 -9.70
N ILE A 273 13.12 -0.57 -8.39
CA ILE A 273 13.52 -1.57 -7.39
C ILE A 273 12.66 -2.85 -7.45
N HIS A 274 11.39 -2.73 -7.81
CA HIS A 274 10.55 -3.92 -8.02
C HIS A 274 10.86 -4.64 -9.34
N GLY A 275 11.55 -3.98 -10.26
CA GLY A 275 11.99 -4.53 -11.54
C GLY A 275 12.85 -5.78 -11.38
N PHE A 276 13.70 -5.88 -10.34
CA PHE A 276 14.46 -7.10 -10.06
C PHE A 276 13.58 -8.35 -9.92
N ARG A 277 12.41 -8.21 -9.29
CA ARG A 277 11.43 -9.31 -9.22
C ARG A 277 10.77 -9.60 -10.56
N SER A 278 10.52 -8.55 -11.34
CA SER A 278 9.96 -8.72 -12.70
C SER A 278 10.95 -9.42 -13.62
N ILE A 279 12.25 -9.10 -13.52
CA ILE A 279 13.34 -9.78 -14.25
C ILE A 279 13.32 -11.27 -13.90
N ALA A 280 13.41 -11.60 -12.60
CA ALA A 280 13.42 -12.99 -12.15
C ALA A 280 12.16 -13.76 -12.58
N SER A 281 10.97 -13.16 -12.35
CA SER A 281 9.69 -13.79 -12.77
C SER A 281 9.64 -14.04 -14.27
N THR A 282 10.05 -13.08 -15.10
CA THR A 282 9.99 -13.21 -16.55
C THR A 282 10.97 -14.26 -17.05
N LEU A 283 12.26 -14.14 -16.70
CA LEU A 283 13.30 -15.03 -17.25
C LEU A 283 13.16 -16.47 -16.73
N LEU A 284 12.75 -16.66 -15.46
CA LEU A 284 12.50 -18.00 -14.94
C LEU A 284 11.31 -18.70 -15.62
N ASN A 285 10.22 -17.93 -15.91
CA ASN A 285 9.10 -18.48 -16.66
C ASN A 285 9.44 -18.74 -18.14
N GLU A 286 10.17 -17.83 -18.79
CA GLU A 286 10.60 -18.01 -20.19
C GLU A 286 11.59 -19.16 -20.38
N SER A 287 12.40 -19.46 -19.35
CA SER A 287 13.33 -20.62 -19.42
C SER A 287 12.62 -21.95 -19.57
N GLY A 288 11.37 -22.08 -19.16
CA GLY A 288 10.61 -23.33 -19.13
C GLY A 288 11.21 -24.43 -18.24
N LYS A 289 12.28 -24.14 -17.49
CA LYS A 289 13.05 -25.10 -16.70
C LYS A 289 12.32 -25.48 -15.39
N TYR A 290 11.54 -24.56 -14.84
CA TYR A 290 10.89 -24.73 -13.55
C TYR A 290 9.39 -24.70 -13.66
N ARG A 291 8.73 -25.45 -12.78
CA ARG A 291 7.27 -25.41 -12.66
C ARG A 291 6.81 -24.02 -12.20
N PRO A 292 5.73 -23.46 -12.79
CA PRO A 292 5.20 -22.15 -12.35
C PRO A 292 4.92 -22.07 -10.84
N ASP A 293 4.44 -23.15 -10.21
CA ASP A 293 4.16 -23.18 -8.77
C ASP A 293 5.42 -22.95 -7.92
N VAL A 294 6.58 -23.45 -8.38
CA VAL A 294 7.87 -23.26 -7.70
C VAL A 294 8.35 -21.81 -7.82
N ILE A 295 8.18 -21.22 -9.01
CA ILE A 295 8.52 -19.80 -9.27
C ILE A 295 7.63 -18.89 -8.42
N GLU A 296 6.31 -19.13 -8.41
CA GLU A 296 5.35 -18.34 -7.63
C GLU A 296 5.62 -18.47 -6.12
N ALA A 297 5.98 -19.67 -5.64
CA ALA A 297 6.40 -19.89 -4.25
C ALA A 297 7.69 -19.12 -3.92
N ALA A 298 8.69 -19.10 -4.82
CA ALA A 298 9.91 -18.32 -4.64
C ALA A 298 9.63 -16.80 -4.59
N LEU A 299 8.66 -16.34 -5.37
CA LEU A 299 8.18 -14.95 -5.35
C LEU A 299 7.28 -14.62 -4.14
N ALA A 300 6.96 -15.55 -3.25
CA ALA A 300 5.97 -15.38 -2.19
C ALA A 300 4.64 -14.78 -2.71
N HIS A 301 4.18 -15.25 -3.87
CA HIS A 301 2.86 -14.92 -4.38
C HIS A 301 1.83 -15.87 -3.79
N SER A 302 0.71 -15.35 -3.34
CA SER A 302 -0.41 -16.17 -2.89
C SER A 302 -1.08 -16.81 -4.09
N GLU A 303 -1.42 -18.11 -3.95
CA GLU A 303 -2.28 -18.80 -4.91
C GLU A 303 -3.59 -18.02 -5.07
N LYS A 304 -3.93 -17.67 -6.32
CA LYS A 304 -5.15 -16.91 -6.63
C LYS A 304 -6.41 -17.74 -6.47
N ASN A 305 -6.29 -19.05 -6.64
CA ASN A 305 -7.39 -19.98 -6.43
C ASN A 305 -7.48 -20.34 -4.93
N GLN A 306 -8.49 -19.80 -4.26
CA GLN A 306 -8.71 -20.00 -2.82
C GLN A 306 -8.85 -21.50 -2.44
N VAL A 307 -9.44 -22.30 -3.30
CA VAL A 307 -9.56 -23.77 -3.08
C VAL A 307 -8.17 -24.39 -3.13
N ARG A 308 -7.36 -24.06 -4.14
CA ARG A 308 -6.00 -24.56 -4.28
C ARG A 308 -5.09 -24.09 -3.14
N ALA A 309 -5.23 -22.84 -2.70
CA ALA A 309 -4.52 -22.29 -1.55
C ALA A 309 -4.83 -23.02 -0.24
N ALA A 310 -6.06 -23.49 -0.05
CA ALA A 310 -6.45 -24.24 1.15
C ALA A 310 -5.81 -25.63 1.23
N TYR A 311 -5.51 -26.25 0.08
CA TYR A 311 -4.97 -27.60 0.01
C TYR A 311 -3.46 -27.65 -0.28
N ASN A 312 -2.89 -26.64 -0.93
CA ASN A 312 -1.47 -26.62 -1.31
C ASN A 312 -0.66 -25.77 -0.33
N ARG A 313 -0.11 -26.42 0.71
CA ARG A 313 0.84 -25.82 1.67
C ARG A 313 2.29 -26.17 1.35
N ALA A 314 2.55 -26.69 0.15
CA ALA A 314 3.89 -27.11 -0.24
C ALA A 314 4.81 -25.87 -0.42
N GLU A 315 5.92 -25.87 0.27
CA GLU A 315 6.92 -24.81 0.22
C GLU A 315 7.97 -25.05 -0.88
N TYR A 316 8.02 -26.24 -1.46
CA TYR A 316 8.96 -26.65 -2.52
C TYR A 316 10.43 -26.29 -2.21
N ILE A 317 10.87 -26.43 -0.96
CA ILE A 317 12.18 -25.91 -0.51
C ILE A 317 13.31 -26.48 -1.33
N GLU A 318 13.35 -27.81 -1.58
CA GLU A 318 14.44 -28.43 -2.33
C GLU A 318 14.44 -28.00 -3.81
N GLU A 319 13.29 -27.94 -4.46
CA GLU A 319 13.18 -27.45 -5.84
C GLU A 319 13.58 -25.97 -5.92
N ARG A 320 13.23 -25.18 -4.92
CA ARG A 320 13.61 -23.75 -4.83
C ARG A 320 15.08 -23.57 -4.53
N ARG A 321 15.77 -24.47 -3.81
CA ARG A 321 17.23 -24.43 -3.65
C ARG A 321 17.92 -24.51 -5.00
N VAL A 322 17.50 -25.46 -5.84
CA VAL A 322 18.04 -25.62 -7.18
C VAL A 322 17.75 -24.37 -8.02
N LEU A 323 16.50 -23.90 -8.02
CA LEU A 323 16.09 -22.70 -8.74
C LEU A 323 16.91 -21.47 -8.32
N MET A 324 17.09 -21.23 -7.03
CA MET A 324 17.82 -20.06 -6.51
C MET A 324 19.30 -20.13 -6.85
N GLN A 325 19.91 -21.31 -6.83
CA GLN A 325 21.32 -21.47 -7.21
C GLN A 325 21.51 -21.27 -8.72
N ASP A 326 20.71 -21.92 -9.56
CA ASP A 326 20.78 -21.75 -11.02
C ASP A 326 20.52 -20.30 -11.43
N TRP A 327 19.57 -19.62 -10.75
CA TRP A 327 19.31 -18.20 -10.96
C TRP A 327 20.53 -17.35 -10.63
N ALA A 328 21.20 -17.63 -9.52
CA ALA A 328 22.38 -16.90 -9.11
C ALA A 328 23.56 -17.13 -10.07
N ASP A 329 23.74 -18.37 -10.52
CA ASP A 329 24.79 -18.71 -11.49
C ASP A 329 24.54 -18.00 -12.85
N MET A 330 23.28 -17.96 -13.32
CA MET A 330 22.89 -17.20 -14.51
C MET A 330 23.18 -15.71 -14.36
N LEU A 331 22.88 -15.10 -13.22
CA LEU A 331 23.21 -13.69 -13.00
C LEU A 331 24.71 -13.42 -13.05
N ASP A 332 25.54 -14.33 -12.52
CA ASP A 332 26.99 -14.22 -12.58
C ASP A 332 27.51 -14.36 -14.02
N GLU A 333 26.92 -15.26 -14.84
CA GLU A 333 27.22 -15.38 -16.26
C GLU A 333 26.89 -14.10 -17.03
N LEU A 334 25.70 -13.54 -16.81
CA LEU A 334 25.29 -12.25 -17.41
C LEU A 334 26.24 -11.12 -17.00
N LYS A 335 26.63 -11.06 -15.74
CA LYS A 335 27.56 -10.08 -15.22
C LYS A 335 28.94 -10.22 -15.85
N ALA A 336 29.38 -11.44 -16.11
CA ALA A 336 30.65 -11.75 -16.77
C ALA A 336 30.64 -11.54 -18.30
N GLY A 337 29.47 -11.20 -18.89
CA GLY A 337 29.29 -11.03 -20.33
C GLY A 337 29.35 -12.34 -21.11
N LYS A 338 28.96 -13.45 -20.50
CA LYS A 338 28.99 -14.81 -21.08
C LYS A 338 27.61 -15.29 -21.57
N ALA A 339 26.65 -14.40 -21.65
CA ALA A 339 25.30 -14.73 -22.09
C ALA A 339 25.11 -14.65 -23.60
#